data_2c5ed6b0b1ebc1c48842afe727045165
#
_entry.id   2c5ed6b0b1ebc1c48842afe727045165
#
_cell.length_a   1.000
_cell.length_b   1.000
_cell.length_c   1.000
_cell.angle_alpha   90.00
_cell.angle_beta   90.00
_cell.angle_gamma   90.00
#
_symmetry.space_group_name_H-M   'P 1'
#
loop_
_entity.id
_entity.type
_entity.pdbx_description
1 polymer ?
#
loop_
_entity_poly.entity_id
_entity_poly.type
_entity_poly.pdbx_seq_one_letter_code
_entity_poly.pdbx_strand_id
1 'polypeptide(L)'
;MRAGGRATEAGMAFQAAVATWFAVHILARLPVGGRFGINNTALPVAIQLETGTGLDDIEISQSDGGALHVQNKTSATLATGDKAPLAKTGAQLADWMSEAKALGAAPDPTRNAAVLAVRADAARTLDNLEAGCRAFDLGGEWAITKAGRNAAQRTALGALETIVTAAWMATHKVAPTVDDLTDMARSFHVARFAMDEGDADWREASTLLGRHLYGGDAAGDAPLRDLRSIMRDLIGSGAPADRDGLLRALRRRGHLDVGAPRYDQDIAKLRAVSAAELERLAVHGELPLASVVAINRESDAPMLSAIKAGSLLVVGEPGAGKTGALVHAARSLIDEGALVVFLSVDRFPGVAIAADLNSELRLDHDLVEILSSSPGSQPRFLIIDALDAARGGLSEGVFATLIERATGELGNDWTVVASIRTFDLRNGRRYRAAFAGTPADDAHAEPTLGTIRHFAVPRLTDRDVAAAGAASAEVASLLASATEALAELLRNVFNLSLAAELLADGEDPAGFAGIATQSGLIDTYEDRRMPTTGMTQAAAEAVTTMAASRRLAVRKVDVRHMDLDQVIQAGVLATANDLVSFSHHVLFDHVAGRFYLAWHNPDQMITQLEGDTAAALLLAPALRFAIERI
;
A
#
# COMPACT_ATOMS: atom_id res chain seq x y z
N MET A 1 11.01 -33.01 15.94
CA MET A 1 11.86 -31.88 15.53
C MET A 1 13.30 -32.18 15.90
N ARG A 2 14.26 -32.04 14.96
CA ARG A 2 15.69 -32.29 15.19
C ARG A 2 16.27 -31.24 16.15
N ALA A 3 17.28 -31.61 16.95
CA ALA A 3 17.90 -30.72 17.96
C ALA A 3 18.34 -29.32 17.42
N GLY A 4 18.75 -29.23 16.16
CA GLY A 4 19.08 -27.95 15.50
C GLY A 4 17.91 -26.97 15.34
N GLY A 5 16.69 -27.44 15.09
CA GLY A 5 15.52 -26.58 14.96
C GLY A 5 15.13 -25.89 16.27
N ARG A 6 15.26 -26.58 17.40
CA ARG A 6 14.96 -26.00 18.73
C ARG A 6 15.98 -24.94 19.14
N ALA A 7 17.26 -25.12 18.79
CA ALA A 7 18.30 -24.14 19.10
C ALA A 7 18.11 -22.85 18.30
N THR A 8 17.73 -22.95 17.02
CA THR A 8 17.42 -21.80 16.17
C THR A 8 16.18 -21.04 16.67
N GLU A 9 15.11 -21.75 17.03
CA GLU A 9 13.89 -21.15 17.58
C GLU A 9 14.16 -20.41 18.91
N ALA A 10 14.96 -20.99 19.80
CA ALA A 10 15.35 -20.34 21.05
C ALA A 10 16.24 -19.10 20.80
N GLY A 11 17.08 -19.13 19.78
CA GLY A 11 17.88 -17.98 19.34
C GLY A 11 17.02 -16.83 18.87
N MET A 12 16.09 -17.08 17.95
CA MET A 12 15.15 -16.08 17.43
C MET A 12 14.23 -15.53 18.55
N ALA A 13 13.78 -16.37 19.47
CA ALA A 13 12.96 -15.93 20.60
C ALA A 13 13.74 -14.99 21.53
N PHE A 14 15.03 -15.23 21.77
CA PHE A 14 15.88 -14.36 22.56
C PHE A 14 16.19 -13.06 21.83
N GLN A 15 16.49 -13.12 20.53
CA GLN A 15 16.69 -11.93 19.70
C GLN A 15 15.45 -11.02 19.71
N ALA A 16 14.24 -11.58 19.51
CA ALA A 16 13.00 -10.84 19.62
C ALA A 16 12.79 -10.22 21.01
N ALA A 17 13.20 -10.91 22.08
CA ALA A 17 13.12 -10.39 23.44
C ALA A 17 14.04 -9.18 23.68
N VAL A 18 15.30 -9.26 23.22
CA VAL A 18 16.25 -8.13 23.27
C VAL A 18 15.77 -6.97 22.41
N ALA A 19 15.31 -7.24 21.18
CA ALA A 19 14.73 -6.22 20.30
C ALA A 19 13.53 -5.51 20.95
N THR A 20 12.69 -6.24 21.70
CA THR A 20 11.54 -5.68 22.41
C THR A 20 11.99 -4.67 23.48
N TRP A 21 13.06 -4.95 24.20
CA TRP A 21 13.61 -4.00 25.19
C TRP A 21 14.02 -2.68 24.51
N PHE A 22 14.72 -2.72 23.40
CA PHE A 22 15.09 -1.52 22.64
C PHE A 22 13.85 -0.81 22.06
N ALA A 23 12.89 -1.55 21.52
CA ALA A 23 11.66 -0.99 20.98
C ALA A 23 10.85 -0.22 22.05
N VAL A 24 10.84 -0.69 23.31
CA VAL A 24 10.23 0.06 24.42
C VAL A 24 10.92 1.40 24.63
N HIS A 25 12.24 1.47 24.56
CA HIS A 25 12.99 2.71 24.72
C HIS A 25 12.76 3.69 23.56
N ILE A 26 12.63 3.18 22.33
CA ILE A 26 12.21 3.98 21.15
C ILE A 26 10.81 4.56 21.39
N LEU A 27 9.87 3.72 21.80
CA LEU A 27 8.49 4.12 22.04
C LEU A 27 8.37 5.15 23.18
N ALA A 28 9.04 4.91 24.28
CA ALA A 28 9.05 5.78 25.46
C ALA A 28 9.94 7.03 25.31
N ARG A 29 10.74 7.12 24.23
CA ARG A 29 11.75 8.18 24.03
C ARG A 29 12.72 8.28 25.21
N LEU A 30 13.27 7.15 25.61
CA LEU A 30 14.23 7.06 26.71
C LEU A 30 15.61 6.66 26.17
N PRO A 31 16.69 7.29 26.67
CA PRO A 31 18.03 6.93 26.25
C PRO A 31 18.41 5.53 26.75
N VAL A 32 19.26 4.85 25.99
CA VAL A 32 19.82 3.55 26.33
C VAL A 32 21.32 3.62 26.66
N GLY A 33 21.94 4.78 26.43
CA GLY A 33 23.37 5.00 26.51
C GLY A 33 24.02 4.62 27.83
N GLY A 34 23.34 4.83 28.96
CA GLY A 34 23.84 4.50 30.29
C GLY A 34 24.15 3.01 30.49
N ARG A 35 23.47 2.10 29.78
CA ARG A 35 23.72 0.66 29.83
C ARG A 35 24.94 0.22 29.00
N PHE A 36 25.30 1.01 28.00
CA PHE A 36 26.35 0.66 27.01
C PHE A 36 27.52 1.67 26.99
N GLY A 37 27.64 2.53 28.00
CA GLY A 37 28.74 3.49 28.08
C GLY A 37 28.77 4.55 26.98
N ILE A 38 27.74 4.69 26.18
CA ILE A 38 27.62 5.70 25.12
C ILE A 38 26.86 6.95 25.61
N ASN A 39 26.74 7.95 24.72
CA ASN A 39 26.05 9.21 25.02
C ASN A 39 24.67 8.97 25.68
N ASN A 40 24.54 9.38 26.93
CA ASN A 40 23.35 9.16 27.74
C ASN A 40 22.18 10.12 27.41
N THR A 41 22.37 11.05 26.49
CA THR A 41 21.33 11.97 26.03
C THR A 41 20.82 11.61 24.63
N ALA A 42 21.53 10.76 23.89
CA ALA A 42 21.08 10.27 22.60
C ALA A 42 19.89 9.31 22.77
N LEU A 43 18.86 9.52 21.95
CA LEU A 43 17.66 8.68 21.94
C LEU A 43 17.73 7.61 20.84
N PRO A 44 17.34 6.38 21.12
CA PRO A 44 17.14 5.40 20.06
C PRO A 44 15.95 5.85 19.18
N VAL A 45 16.15 5.90 17.85
CA VAL A 45 15.16 6.42 16.91
C VAL A 45 14.59 5.36 15.98
N ALA A 46 15.38 4.33 15.65
CA ALA A 46 14.94 3.22 14.82
C ALA A 46 15.63 1.92 15.20
N ILE A 47 14.99 0.80 14.91
CA ILE A 47 15.50 -0.56 15.07
C ILE A 47 15.42 -1.29 13.73
N GLN A 48 16.47 -2.00 13.35
CA GLN A 48 16.51 -2.92 12.22
C GLN A 48 17.04 -4.28 12.66
N LEU A 49 16.45 -5.36 12.14
CA LEU A 49 16.80 -6.74 12.48
C LEU A 49 17.38 -7.43 11.25
N GLU A 50 18.37 -8.33 11.45
CA GLU A 50 19.05 -9.09 10.38
C GLU A 50 19.63 -8.17 9.29
N THR A 51 20.54 -7.25 9.69
CA THR A 51 21.11 -6.25 8.75
C THR A 51 22.06 -6.84 7.71
N GLY A 52 22.59 -8.03 7.97
CA GLY A 52 23.54 -8.73 7.08
C GLY A 52 24.95 -8.13 7.05
N THR A 53 25.26 -7.16 7.90
CA THR A 53 26.56 -6.49 7.99
C THR A 53 27.05 -6.43 9.44
N GLY A 54 28.30 -6.76 9.68
CA GLY A 54 28.93 -6.66 11.01
C GLY A 54 28.27 -7.52 12.08
N LEU A 55 27.95 -6.93 13.24
CA LEU A 55 27.11 -7.56 14.28
C LEU A 55 25.65 -7.42 13.86
N ASP A 56 25.12 -8.39 13.17
CA ASP A 56 23.98 -8.30 12.27
C ASP A 56 22.59 -8.64 12.85
N ASP A 57 22.51 -9.13 14.09
CA ASP A 57 21.21 -9.54 14.62
C ASP A 57 20.26 -8.34 14.87
N ILE A 58 20.78 -7.22 15.46
CA ILE A 58 19.98 -6.01 15.72
C ILE A 58 20.86 -4.76 15.55
N GLU A 59 20.35 -3.75 14.84
CA GLU A 59 20.93 -2.41 14.77
C GLU A 59 19.95 -1.38 15.34
N ILE A 60 20.44 -0.50 16.21
CA ILE A 60 19.68 0.60 16.80
C ILE A 60 20.33 1.91 16.39
N SER A 61 19.65 2.68 15.56
CA SER A 61 20.08 4.03 15.19
C SER A 61 19.82 5.01 16.34
N GLN A 62 20.75 5.94 16.60
CA GLN A 62 20.66 6.98 17.64
C GLN A 62 20.39 8.35 17.03
N SER A 63 19.76 9.23 17.82
CA SER A 63 19.42 10.60 17.40
C SER A 63 20.62 11.51 17.14
N ASP A 64 21.81 11.16 17.66
CA ASP A 64 23.06 11.87 17.43
C ASP A 64 23.85 11.32 16.23
N GLY A 65 23.28 10.39 15.47
CA GLY A 65 23.87 9.72 14.32
C GLY A 65 24.82 8.57 14.69
N GLY A 66 24.88 8.16 15.95
CA GLY A 66 25.55 6.92 16.40
C GLY A 66 24.66 5.70 16.20
N ALA A 67 25.22 4.51 16.46
CA ALA A 67 24.51 3.23 16.36
C ALA A 67 24.98 2.20 17.40
N LEU A 68 24.05 1.32 17.80
CA LEU A 68 24.34 0.11 18.56
C LEU A 68 24.16 -1.09 17.64
N HIS A 69 25.21 -1.92 17.54
CA HIS A 69 25.19 -3.17 16.80
C HIS A 69 25.17 -4.33 17.79
N VAL A 70 24.11 -5.13 17.80
CA VAL A 70 23.87 -6.13 18.83
C VAL A 70 23.88 -7.53 18.24
N GLN A 71 24.73 -8.39 18.77
CA GLN A 71 24.77 -9.81 18.49
C GLN A 71 24.15 -10.60 19.65
N ASN A 72 23.15 -11.41 19.37
CA ASN A 72 22.42 -12.17 20.38
C ASN A 72 22.96 -13.60 20.52
N LYS A 73 23.31 -14.02 21.71
CA LYS A 73 23.70 -15.41 22.00
C LYS A 73 23.00 -15.90 23.27
N THR A 74 22.19 -16.94 23.15
CA THR A 74 21.51 -17.56 24.30
C THR A 74 22.49 -18.11 25.33
N SER A 75 23.66 -18.57 24.88
CA SER A 75 24.77 -19.01 25.73
C SER A 75 26.09 -18.62 25.12
N ALA A 76 27.00 -18.04 25.91
CA ALA A 76 28.33 -17.72 25.52
C ALA A 76 29.29 -17.99 26.72
N THR A 77 30.54 -18.31 26.39
CA THR A 77 31.66 -18.51 27.35
C THR A 77 32.90 -17.89 26.77
N LEU A 78 34.01 -17.83 27.53
CA LEU A 78 35.32 -17.34 27.06
C LEU A 78 36.04 -18.34 26.13
N ALA A 79 35.36 -19.32 25.56
CA ALA A 79 35.96 -20.26 24.62
C ALA A 79 36.37 -19.54 23.32
N THR A 80 37.57 -19.86 22.84
CA THR A 80 38.22 -19.20 21.68
C THR A 80 38.21 -20.03 20.39
N GLY A 81 37.64 -21.23 20.41
CA GLY A 81 37.55 -22.07 19.22
C GLY A 81 36.57 -21.52 18.20
N ASP A 82 36.83 -21.66 16.91
CA ASP A 82 36.10 -21.03 15.78
C ASP A 82 34.57 -21.21 15.80
N LYS A 83 34.06 -22.26 16.43
CA LYS A 83 32.64 -22.53 16.56
C LYS A 83 32.01 -21.93 17.82
N ALA A 84 32.85 -21.37 18.72
CA ALA A 84 32.35 -20.78 19.97
C ALA A 84 31.54 -19.50 19.69
N PRO A 85 30.43 -19.25 20.44
CA PRO A 85 29.64 -18.03 20.26
C PRO A 85 30.46 -16.75 20.37
N LEU A 86 31.34 -16.63 21.35
CA LEU A 86 32.22 -15.48 21.53
C LEU A 86 33.20 -15.31 20.36
N ALA A 87 33.72 -16.41 19.81
CA ALA A 87 34.64 -16.34 18.69
C ALA A 87 33.98 -15.79 17.44
N LYS A 88 32.72 -16.18 17.17
CA LYS A 88 31.94 -15.62 16.07
C LYS A 88 31.67 -14.13 16.27
N THR A 89 31.24 -13.72 17.47
CA THR A 89 30.98 -12.31 17.77
C THR A 89 32.25 -11.45 17.68
N GLY A 90 33.38 -11.98 18.15
CA GLY A 90 34.67 -11.26 18.05
C GLY A 90 35.18 -11.16 16.61
N ALA A 91 34.87 -12.13 15.75
CA ALA A 91 35.17 -12.02 14.32
C ALA A 91 34.31 -10.90 13.69
N GLN A 92 33.01 -10.85 13.97
CA GLN A 92 32.13 -9.79 13.51
C GLN A 92 32.54 -8.40 14.05
N LEU A 93 33.03 -8.32 15.30
CA LEU A 93 33.60 -7.09 15.86
C LEU A 93 34.85 -6.62 15.07
N ALA A 94 35.74 -7.54 14.72
CA ALA A 94 36.93 -7.22 13.93
C ALA A 94 36.58 -6.74 12.52
N ASP A 95 35.61 -7.38 11.87
CA ASP A 95 35.11 -7.00 10.55
C ASP A 95 34.45 -5.61 10.61
N TRP A 96 33.57 -5.37 11.57
CA TRP A 96 32.92 -4.06 11.78
C TRP A 96 33.92 -2.93 11.99
N MET A 97 34.94 -3.14 12.83
CA MET A 97 36.01 -2.16 13.06
C MET A 97 36.82 -1.91 11.79
N SER A 98 37.10 -2.96 11.05
CA SER A 98 37.84 -2.89 9.79
C SER A 98 37.09 -2.10 8.72
N GLU A 99 35.83 -2.38 8.54
CA GLU A 99 34.95 -1.67 7.58
C GLU A 99 34.86 -0.18 7.91
N ALA A 100 34.67 0.16 9.19
CA ALA A 100 34.57 1.55 9.63
C ALA A 100 35.91 2.30 9.36
N LYS A 101 37.05 1.69 9.65
CA LYS A 101 38.40 2.28 9.38
C LYS A 101 38.64 2.43 7.87
N ALA A 102 38.15 1.52 7.05
CA ALA A 102 38.25 1.63 5.59
C ALA A 102 37.39 2.82 5.04
N LEU A 103 36.34 3.22 5.76
CA LEU A 103 35.53 4.41 5.46
C LEU A 103 36.11 5.72 6.01
N GLY A 104 37.25 5.69 6.71
CA GLY A 104 38.02 6.88 7.10
C GLY A 104 38.29 7.06 8.58
N ALA A 105 37.60 6.41 9.52
CA ALA A 105 37.85 6.50 10.95
C ALA A 105 37.35 5.28 11.73
N ALA A 106 37.94 4.97 12.88
CA ALA A 106 37.36 4.06 13.85
C ALA A 106 36.04 4.60 14.36
N PRO A 107 35.05 3.71 14.71
CA PRO A 107 33.79 4.15 15.32
C PRO A 107 34.08 4.91 16.62
N ASP A 108 33.44 6.06 16.80
CA ASP A 108 33.53 6.80 18.05
C ASP A 108 32.86 6.00 19.19
N PRO A 109 33.61 5.50 20.18
CA PRO A 109 33.07 4.65 21.24
C PRO A 109 32.11 5.39 22.20
N THR A 110 31.98 6.73 22.09
CA THR A 110 30.99 7.50 22.84
C THR A 110 29.62 7.53 22.18
N ARG A 111 29.53 7.14 20.90
CA ARG A 111 28.31 7.16 20.11
C ARG A 111 27.96 5.79 19.52
N ASN A 112 28.93 4.91 19.38
CA ASN A 112 28.77 3.61 18.74
C ASN A 112 29.23 2.50 19.67
N ALA A 113 28.46 1.41 19.75
CA ALA A 113 28.83 0.24 20.51
C ALA A 113 28.51 -1.06 19.78
N ALA A 114 29.41 -2.03 19.91
CA ALA A 114 29.23 -3.41 19.53
C ALA A 114 28.83 -4.21 20.79
N VAL A 115 27.64 -4.78 20.82
CA VAL A 115 27.08 -5.41 22.02
C VAL A 115 26.92 -6.92 21.83
N LEU A 116 27.51 -7.72 22.68
CA LEU A 116 27.17 -9.12 22.89
C LEU A 116 26.03 -9.20 23.91
N ALA A 117 24.80 -9.38 23.43
CA ALA A 117 23.63 -9.62 24.29
C ALA A 117 23.56 -11.11 24.69
N VAL A 118 23.49 -11.38 25.99
CA VAL A 118 23.40 -12.73 26.55
C VAL A 118 22.24 -12.82 27.55
N ARG A 119 21.73 -14.04 27.74
CA ARG A 119 20.70 -14.28 28.79
C ARG A 119 21.27 -13.99 30.18
N ALA A 120 20.39 -13.68 31.11
CA ALA A 120 20.76 -13.39 32.52
C ALA A 120 21.53 -14.54 33.19
N ASP A 121 21.25 -15.78 32.82
CA ASP A 121 21.89 -17.00 33.34
C ASP A 121 23.17 -17.44 32.60
N ALA A 122 23.65 -16.66 31.61
CA ALA A 122 24.90 -16.93 30.90
C ALA A 122 26.12 -16.95 31.86
N ALA A 123 27.24 -17.55 31.40
CA ALA A 123 28.43 -17.74 32.21
C ALA A 123 28.95 -16.42 32.84
N ARG A 124 29.14 -16.39 34.15
CA ARG A 124 29.62 -15.19 34.89
C ARG A 124 31.05 -14.76 34.51
N THR A 125 31.80 -15.62 33.85
CA THR A 125 33.13 -15.27 33.29
C THR A 125 33.04 -14.11 32.27
N LEU A 126 31.87 -13.91 31.62
CA LEU A 126 31.61 -12.79 30.72
C LEU A 126 31.55 -11.43 31.43
N ASP A 127 31.20 -11.39 32.71
CA ASP A 127 31.25 -10.16 33.52
C ASP A 127 32.69 -9.65 33.68
N ASN A 128 33.67 -10.58 33.74
CA ASN A 128 35.10 -10.21 33.75
C ASN A 128 35.56 -9.65 32.40
N LEU A 129 34.95 -10.09 31.29
CA LEU A 129 35.21 -9.54 29.96
C LEU A 129 34.71 -8.11 29.87
N GLU A 130 33.43 -7.86 30.24
CA GLU A 130 32.86 -6.52 30.30
C GLU A 130 33.70 -5.58 31.18
N ALA A 131 33.99 -5.98 32.42
CA ALA A 131 34.77 -5.17 33.34
C ALA A 131 36.23 -4.94 32.84
N GLY A 132 36.78 -5.90 32.09
CA GLY A 132 38.08 -5.76 31.42
C GLY A 132 38.05 -4.73 30.29
N CYS A 133 37.02 -4.76 29.46
CA CYS A 133 36.81 -3.80 28.37
C CYS A 133 36.60 -2.39 28.90
N ARG A 134 35.76 -2.21 29.90
CA ARG A 134 35.48 -0.89 30.51
C ARG A 134 36.75 -0.22 31.11
N ALA A 135 37.79 -1.00 31.40
CA ALA A 135 39.06 -0.42 31.89
C ALA A 135 39.76 0.47 30.84
N PHE A 136 39.39 0.35 29.57
CA PHE A 136 39.93 1.16 28.49
C PHE A 136 39.16 2.48 28.26
N ASP A 137 38.02 2.69 28.88
CA ASP A 137 37.20 3.90 28.70
C ASP A 137 37.92 5.18 29.11
N LEU A 138 38.79 5.09 30.11
CA LEU A 138 39.60 6.20 30.59
C LEU A 138 40.90 6.40 29.78
N GLY A 139 41.07 5.65 28.71
CA GLY A 139 42.31 5.61 27.92
C GLY A 139 43.36 4.65 28.51
N GLY A 140 44.46 4.50 27.83
CA GLY A 140 45.59 3.67 28.26
C GLY A 140 46.03 2.68 27.18
N GLU A 141 47.31 2.34 27.18
CA GLU A 141 47.86 1.34 26.26
C GLU A 141 47.39 -0.06 26.61
N TRP A 142 47.13 -0.89 25.59
CA TRP A 142 46.62 -2.26 25.73
C TRP A 142 47.36 -3.09 26.76
N ALA A 143 48.70 -3.19 26.62
CA ALA A 143 49.55 -4.02 27.49
C ALA A 143 49.51 -3.56 28.95
N ILE A 144 49.59 -2.24 29.20
CA ILE A 144 49.60 -1.63 30.52
C ILE A 144 48.23 -1.80 31.20
N THR A 145 47.17 -1.45 30.50
CA THR A 145 45.80 -1.55 31.02
C THR A 145 45.43 -2.98 31.34
N LYS A 146 45.76 -3.94 30.45
CA LYS A 146 45.52 -5.38 30.65
C LYS A 146 46.33 -5.90 31.84
N ALA A 147 47.62 -5.53 31.97
CA ALA A 147 48.46 -5.97 33.09
C ALA A 147 47.96 -5.50 34.47
N GLY A 148 47.33 -4.30 34.52
CA GLY A 148 46.73 -3.75 35.72
C GLY A 148 45.43 -4.42 36.19
N ARG A 149 44.91 -5.39 35.46
CA ARG A 149 43.65 -6.10 35.78
C ARG A 149 43.89 -7.29 36.68
N ASN A 150 42.84 -7.77 37.34
CA ASN A 150 42.91 -9.04 38.07
C ASN A 150 43.08 -10.25 37.13
N ALA A 151 43.39 -11.42 37.69
CA ALA A 151 43.67 -12.61 36.89
C ALA A 151 42.51 -13.04 35.98
N ALA A 152 41.26 -12.96 36.47
CA ALA A 152 40.09 -13.35 35.70
C ALA A 152 39.81 -12.37 34.54
N GLN A 153 39.98 -11.06 34.76
CA GLN A 153 39.84 -10.04 33.72
C GLN A 153 40.99 -10.15 32.69
N ARG A 154 42.24 -10.42 33.11
CA ARG A 154 43.34 -10.67 32.17
C ARG A 154 43.09 -11.87 31.29
N THR A 155 42.55 -12.96 31.85
CA THR A 155 42.16 -14.16 31.09
C THR A 155 41.08 -13.83 30.08
N ALA A 156 40.06 -13.08 30.47
CA ALA A 156 38.97 -12.69 29.59
C ALA A 156 39.44 -11.77 28.44
N LEU A 157 40.22 -10.75 28.72
CA LEU A 157 40.86 -9.90 27.70
C LEU A 157 41.80 -10.68 26.77
N GLY A 158 42.54 -11.67 27.31
CA GLY A 158 43.38 -12.56 26.50
C GLY A 158 42.56 -13.43 25.54
N ALA A 159 41.39 -13.89 25.96
CA ALA A 159 40.50 -14.61 25.07
C ALA A 159 39.97 -13.70 23.94
N LEU A 160 39.51 -12.48 24.25
CA LEU A 160 39.08 -11.50 23.22
C LEU A 160 40.22 -11.19 22.25
N GLU A 161 41.44 -10.85 22.76
CA GLU A 161 42.62 -10.57 21.95
C GLU A 161 42.94 -11.72 20.99
N THR A 162 42.93 -12.96 21.48
CA THR A 162 43.15 -14.14 20.64
C THR A 162 42.14 -14.23 19.50
N ILE A 163 40.87 -14.03 19.79
CA ILE A 163 39.77 -14.13 18.82
C ILE A 163 39.87 -13.02 17.76
N VAL A 164 39.95 -11.75 18.20
CA VAL A 164 39.96 -10.63 17.25
C VAL A 164 41.23 -10.58 16.42
N THR A 165 42.37 -10.98 16.99
CA THR A 165 43.64 -11.09 16.24
C THR A 165 43.53 -12.17 15.16
N ALA A 166 42.98 -13.34 15.47
CA ALA A 166 42.83 -14.41 14.49
C ALA A 166 41.90 -13.97 13.33
N ALA A 167 40.77 -13.31 13.63
CA ALA A 167 39.85 -12.80 12.64
C ALA A 167 40.48 -11.70 11.78
N TRP A 168 41.13 -10.72 12.41
CA TRP A 168 41.80 -9.62 11.72
C TRP A 168 42.90 -10.12 10.77
N MET A 169 43.74 -11.06 11.23
CA MET A 169 44.76 -11.68 10.39
C MET A 169 44.17 -12.47 9.21
N ALA A 170 43.03 -13.09 9.39
CA ALA A 170 42.34 -13.81 8.31
C ALA A 170 41.98 -12.86 7.15
N THR A 171 41.52 -11.65 7.47
CA THR A 171 41.13 -10.61 6.51
C THR A 171 42.31 -9.81 5.99
N HIS A 172 43.14 -9.26 6.87
CA HIS A 172 44.21 -8.30 6.52
C HIS A 172 45.60 -8.89 6.30
N LYS A 173 45.81 -10.16 6.67
CA LYS A 173 47.13 -10.87 6.61
C LYS A 173 48.23 -10.25 7.48
N VAL A 174 47.87 -9.29 8.35
CA VAL A 174 48.74 -8.65 9.36
C VAL A 174 48.00 -8.63 10.70
N ALA A 175 48.73 -8.61 11.80
CA ALA A 175 48.13 -8.51 13.14
C ALA A 175 47.49 -7.11 13.34
N PRO A 176 46.41 -6.99 14.15
CA PRO A 176 45.87 -5.70 14.54
C PRO A 176 46.95 -4.92 15.33
N THR A 177 46.89 -3.60 15.20
CA THR A 177 47.77 -2.73 16.02
C THR A 177 47.24 -2.68 17.47
N VAL A 178 48.05 -2.13 18.36
CA VAL A 178 47.66 -1.88 19.77
C VAL A 178 46.45 -0.95 19.84
N ASP A 179 46.39 0.04 18.96
CA ASP A 179 45.25 0.97 18.86
C ASP A 179 44.00 0.24 18.36
N ASP A 180 44.09 -0.66 17.38
CA ASP A 180 42.95 -1.47 16.91
C ASP A 180 42.37 -2.32 18.05
N LEU A 181 43.20 -2.97 18.84
CA LEU A 181 42.78 -3.77 20.00
C LEU A 181 42.10 -2.89 21.07
N THR A 182 42.66 -1.70 21.32
CA THR A 182 42.13 -0.74 22.26
C THR A 182 40.78 -0.19 21.80
N ASP A 183 40.65 0.18 20.54
CA ASP A 183 39.39 0.67 19.94
C ASP A 183 38.30 -0.41 19.98
N MET A 184 38.63 -1.66 19.62
CA MET A 184 37.73 -2.79 19.72
C MET A 184 37.26 -3.04 21.16
N ALA A 185 38.15 -2.99 22.15
CA ALA A 185 37.79 -3.18 23.56
C ALA A 185 36.88 -2.05 24.08
N ARG A 186 37.17 -0.80 23.71
CA ARG A 186 36.37 0.36 24.12
C ARG A 186 34.95 0.31 23.54
N SER A 187 34.82 -0.11 22.29
CA SER A 187 33.52 -0.21 21.61
C SER A 187 32.73 -1.46 21.96
N PHE A 188 33.39 -2.51 22.55
CA PHE A 188 32.75 -3.78 22.81
C PHE A 188 32.12 -3.87 24.21
N HIS A 189 30.87 -4.28 24.27
CA HIS A 189 30.10 -4.46 25.50
C HIS A 189 29.50 -5.85 25.60
N VAL A 190 29.41 -6.37 26.82
CA VAL A 190 28.66 -7.58 27.15
C VAL A 190 27.47 -7.20 28.03
N ALA A 191 26.25 -7.36 27.50
CA ALA A 191 25.04 -6.99 28.20
C ALA A 191 24.16 -8.22 28.48
N ARG A 192 23.70 -8.33 29.73
CA ARG A 192 22.76 -9.38 30.15
C ARG A 192 21.34 -8.90 30.01
N PHE A 193 20.45 -9.74 29.48
CA PHE A 193 19.04 -9.45 29.35
C PHE A 193 18.20 -10.52 30.06
N ALA A 194 17.37 -10.09 31.02
CA ALA A 194 16.40 -10.88 31.76
C ALA A 194 14.99 -10.55 31.21
N MET A 195 14.72 -11.00 29.98
CA MET A 195 13.52 -10.65 29.20
C MET A 195 12.51 -11.82 29.06
N ASP A 196 12.64 -12.88 29.88
CA ASP A 196 11.53 -13.83 30.01
C ASP A 196 10.39 -13.20 30.82
N GLU A 197 9.14 -13.61 30.56
CA GLU A 197 7.96 -12.99 31.18
C GLU A 197 8.04 -13.09 32.72
N GLY A 198 7.97 -11.93 33.38
CA GLY A 198 8.12 -11.84 34.83
C GLY A 198 9.55 -11.57 35.34
N ASP A 199 10.55 -11.58 34.47
CA ASP A 199 11.93 -11.22 34.80
C ASP A 199 12.13 -9.71 35.05
N ALA A 200 13.32 -9.32 35.46
CA ALA A 200 13.61 -7.93 35.85
C ALA A 200 13.47 -6.96 34.68
N ASP A 201 14.17 -7.23 33.54
CA ASP A 201 14.13 -6.33 32.37
C ASP A 201 12.72 -6.36 31.70
N TRP A 202 12.01 -7.51 31.76
CA TRP A 202 10.61 -7.56 31.31
C TRP A 202 9.70 -6.64 32.11
N ARG A 203 9.78 -6.70 33.46
CA ARG A 203 8.96 -5.86 34.34
C ARG A 203 9.28 -4.38 34.17
N GLU A 204 10.57 -4.04 34.03
CA GLU A 204 10.99 -2.67 33.75
C GLU A 204 10.40 -2.19 32.41
N ALA A 205 10.57 -2.97 31.33
CA ALA A 205 10.03 -2.66 30.00
C ALA A 205 8.50 -2.49 30.03
N SER A 206 7.78 -3.40 30.71
CA SER A 206 6.33 -3.30 30.91
C SER A 206 5.93 -2.02 31.63
N THR A 207 6.61 -1.70 32.74
CA THR A 207 6.35 -0.48 33.51
C THR A 207 6.61 0.78 32.69
N LEU A 208 7.74 0.84 31.95
CA LEU A 208 8.07 1.98 31.08
C LEU A 208 7.01 2.16 29.98
N LEU A 209 6.65 1.07 29.30
CA LEU A 209 5.65 1.11 28.24
C LEU A 209 4.29 1.57 28.78
N GLY A 210 3.85 1.01 29.90
CA GLY A 210 2.59 1.38 30.56
C GLY A 210 2.56 2.84 30.99
N ARG A 211 3.61 3.31 31.65
CA ARG A 211 3.73 4.69 32.16
C ARG A 211 3.78 5.73 31.04
N HIS A 212 4.60 5.50 30.02
CA HIS A 212 4.83 6.49 28.97
C HIS A 212 3.77 6.49 27.86
N LEU A 213 3.09 5.34 27.62
CA LEU A 213 2.16 5.23 26.51
C LEU A 213 0.72 4.93 26.93
N TYR A 214 0.50 4.21 28.03
CA TYR A 214 -0.84 3.67 28.35
C TYR A 214 -1.43 4.19 29.67
N GLY A 215 -0.83 5.23 30.25
CA GLY A 215 -1.41 5.96 31.38
C GLY A 215 -1.29 5.25 32.73
N GLY A 216 -0.48 4.20 32.87
CA GLY A 216 -0.23 3.56 34.17
C GLY A 216 0.72 2.35 34.06
N ASP A 217 1.50 2.14 35.14
CA ASP A 217 2.56 1.12 35.20
C ASP A 217 2.07 -0.31 34.89
N ALA A 218 0.84 -0.64 35.30
CA ALA A 218 0.25 -1.96 35.06
C ALA A 218 -0.33 -2.17 33.64
N ALA A 219 -0.43 -1.10 32.85
CA ALA A 219 -1.06 -1.16 31.52
C ALA A 219 -0.10 -1.65 30.43
N GLY A 220 1.17 -1.91 30.73
CA GLY A 220 2.19 -2.24 29.73
C GLY A 220 2.30 -3.73 29.37
N ASP A 221 1.79 -4.65 30.18
CA ASP A 221 2.05 -6.09 29.99
C ASP A 221 1.45 -6.67 28.69
N ALA A 222 0.21 -6.35 28.38
CA ALA A 222 -0.41 -6.84 27.15
C ALA A 222 0.25 -6.22 25.90
N PRO A 223 0.46 -4.88 25.83
CA PRO A 223 1.21 -4.27 24.72
C PRO A 223 2.63 -4.82 24.58
N LEU A 224 3.33 -5.15 25.69
CA LEU A 224 4.69 -5.70 25.63
C LEU A 224 4.73 -7.09 25.02
N ARG A 225 3.76 -7.98 25.33
CA ARG A 225 3.65 -9.29 24.66
C ARG A 225 3.45 -9.15 23.16
N ASP A 226 2.58 -8.23 22.77
CA ASP A 226 2.32 -7.98 21.35
C ASP A 226 3.51 -7.32 20.67
N LEU A 227 4.22 -6.41 21.32
CA LEU A 227 5.45 -5.83 20.82
C LEU A 227 6.52 -6.91 20.58
N ARG A 228 6.64 -7.89 21.48
CA ARG A 228 7.54 -9.04 21.29
C ARG A 228 7.16 -9.89 20.05
N SER A 229 5.87 -10.06 19.81
CA SER A 229 5.40 -10.72 18.58
C SER A 229 5.72 -9.88 17.33
N ILE A 230 5.55 -8.55 17.38
CA ILE A 230 5.91 -7.63 16.30
C ILE A 230 7.42 -7.73 16.00
N MET A 231 8.28 -7.74 17.02
CA MET A 231 9.73 -7.90 16.82
C MET A 231 10.07 -9.25 16.16
N ARG A 232 9.36 -10.33 16.50
CA ARG A 232 9.55 -11.64 15.86
C ARG A 232 9.17 -11.58 14.37
N ASP A 233 8.09 -10.89 14.03
CA ASP A 233 7.63 -10.75 12.65
C ASP A 233 8.65 -9.91 11.83
N LEU A 234 9.28 -8.90 12.44
CA LEU A 234 10.29 -8.06 11.80
C LEU A 234 11.61 -8.80 11.51
N ILE A 235 12.00 -9.83 12.29
CA ILE A 235 13.17 -10.67 12.01
C ILE A 235 13.09 -11.26 10.59
N GLY A 236 11.92 -11.65 10.13
CA GLY A 236 11.72 -12.23 8.80
C GLY A 236 11.69 -11.21 7.65
N SER A 237 11.45 -9.93 7.93
CA SER A 237 11.29 -8.89 6.91
C SER A 237 12.54 -8.05 6.67
N GLY A 238 13.44 -7.93 7.66
CA GLY A 238 14.61 -7.05 7.59
C GLY A 238 14.29 -5.55 7.47
N ALA A 239 13.03 -5.17 7.61
CA ALA A 239 12.60 -3.78 7.46
C ALA A 239 12.92 -2.96 8.74
N PRO A 240 13.42 -1.72 8.63
CA PRO A 240 13.60 -0.84 9.78
C PRO A 240 12.25 -0.40 10.33
N ALA A 241 12.17 -0.26 11.66
CA ALA A 241 10.99 0.25 12.36
C ALA A 241 11.37 1.44 13.25
N ASP A 242 10.72 2.57 13.02
CA ASP A 242 10.79 3.75 13.85
C ASP A 242 9.65 3.76 14.90
N ARG A 243 9.63 4.80 15.72
CA ARG A 243 8.60 4.98 16.75
C ARG A 243 7.19 4.93 16.18
N ASP A 244 6.95 5.61 15.06
CA ASP A 244 5.61 5.74 14.49
C ASP A 244 5.16 4.41 13.86
N GLY A 245 6.06 3.68 13.23
CA GLY A 245 5.82 2.33 12.76
C GLY A 245 5.44 1.36 13.88
N LEU A 246 6.17 1.42 15.01
CA LEU A 246 5.88 0.61 16.19
C LEU A 246 4.53 0.97 16.84
N LEU A 247 4.22 2.26 16.97
CA LEU A 247 2.91 2.72 17.46
C LEU A 247 1.76 2.24 16.57
N ARG A 248 1.89 2.39 15.24
CA ARG A 248 0.89 1.88 14.31
C ARG A 248 0.68 0.37 14.46
N ALA A 249 1.77 -0.40 14.61
CA ALA A 249 1.68 -1.84 14.79
C ALA A 249 0.95 -2.23 16.09
N LEU A 250 1.23 -1.54 17.21
CA LEU A 250 0.54 -1.75 18.48
C LEU A 250 -0.94 -1.34 18.42
N ARG A 251 -1.25 -0.19 17.81
CA ARG A 251 -2.63 0.29 17.63
C ARG A 251 -3.46 -0.71 16.82
N ARG A 252 -2.89 -1.30 15.77
CA ARG A 252 -3.56 -2.37 14.99
C ARG A 252 -3.91 -3.61 15.83
N ARG A 253 -3.13 -3.87 16.87
CA ARG A 253 -3.43 -4.94 17.83
C ARG A 253 -4.36 -4.51 18.98
N GLY A 254 -4.93 -3.30 18.89
CA GLY A 254 -5.90 -2.77 19.85
C GLY A 254 -5.30 -1.99 21.02
N HIS A 255 -3.98 -1.72 21.03
CA HIS A 255 -3.33 -0.95 22.10
C HIS A 255 -3.26 0.53 21.70
N LEU A 256 -4.24 1.32 22.17
CA LEU A 256 -4.29 2.77 21.96
C LEU A 256 -3.50 3.50 23.03
N ASP A 257 -2.46 4.22 22.62
CA ASP A 257 -1.66 5.07 23.52
C ASP A 257 -2.45 6.30 24.00
N VAL A 258 -2.09 6.83 25.16
CA VAL A 258 -2.70 8.04 25.73
C VAL A 258 -2.49 9.22 24.79
N GLY A 259 -3.58 9.86 24.38
CA GLY A 259 -3.56 10.95 23.39
C GLY A 259 -3.52 10.49 21.93
N ALA A 260 -3.61 9.18 21.64
CA ALA A 260 -3.78 8.69 20.28
C ALA A 260 -5.08 9.23 19.69
N PRO A 261 -5.08 9.70 18.45
CA PRO A 261 -6.31 10.03 17.73
C PRO A 261 -7.24 8.82 17.71
N ARG A 262 -8.54 9.05 17.93
CA ARG A 262 -9.56 8.01 17.85
C ARG A 262 -10.22 8.09 16.48
N TYR A 263 -9.99 7.07 15.68
CA TYR A 263 -10.49 7.02 14.30
C TYR A 263 -11.85 6.33 14.16
N ASP A 264 -12.47 5.90 15.26
CA ASP A 264 -13.73 5.13 15.22
C ASP A 264 -14.84 5.84 14.44
N GLN A 265 -14.95 7.17 14.61
CA GLN A 265 -15.93 7.97 13.89
C GLN A 265 -15.59 8.07 12.40
N ASP A 266 -14.33 8.28 12.05
CA ASP A 266 -13.89 8.36 10.67
C ASP A 266 -14.02 7.02 9.95
N ILE A 267 -13.72 5.90 10.63
CA ILE A 267 -13.96 4.56 10.11
C ILE A 267 -15.45 4.32 9.87
N ALA A 268 -16.33 4.77 10.78
CA ALA A 268 -17.77 4.69 10.59
C ALA A 268 -18.25 5.52 9.38
N LYS A 269 -17.70 6.74 9.21
CA LYS A 269 -17.97 7.58 8.03
C LYS A 269 -17.52 6.90 6.72
N LEU A 270 -16.32 6.33 6.71
CA LEU A 270 -15.81 5.60 5.53
C LEU A 270 -16.65 4.39 5.17
N ARG A 271 -17.13 3.63 6.16
CA ARG A 271 -18.07 2.52 5.94
C ARG A 271 -19.40 3.00 5.35
N ALA A 272 -19.93 4.10 5.88
CA ALA A 272 -21.18 4.68 5.37
C ALA A 272 -21.03 5.19 3.93
N VAL A 273 -19.90 5.87 3.62
CA VAL A 273 -19.59 6.31 2.25
C VAL A 273 -19.48 5.10 1.33
N SER A 274 -18.72 4.07 1.72
CA SER A 274 -18.56 2.85 0.92
C SER A 274 -19.87 2.15 0.65
N ALA A 275 -20.74 2.02 1.66
CA ALA A 275 -22.07 1.41 1.49
C ALA A 275 -22.94 2.21 0.52
N ALA A 276 -22.97 3.55 0.64
CA ALA A 276 -23.70 4.42 -0.27
C ALA A 276 -23.17 4.35 -1.72
N GLU A 277 -21.84 4.23 -1.89
CA GLU A 277 -21.25 4.06 -3.22
C GLU A 277 -21.60 2.71 -3.85
N LEU A 278 -21.50 1.63 -3.08
CA LEU A 278 -21.87 0.30 -3.56
C LEU A 278 -23.34 0.20 -3.94
N GLU A 279 -24.23 0.91 -3.23
CA GLU A 279 -25.64 1.01 -3.58
C GLU A 279 -25.84 1.82 -4.88
N ARG A 280 -25.20 2.99 -4.97
CA ARG A 280 -25.27 3.85 -6.18
C ARG A 280 -24.78 3.14 -7.42
N LEU A 281 -23.68 2.39 -7.31
CA LEU A 281 -23.01 1.73 -8.43
C LEU A 281 -23.56 0.34 -8.74
N ALA A 282 -24.49 -0.19 -7.96
CA ALA A 282 -25.10 -1.50 -8.16
C ALA A 282 -25.68 -1.66 -9.59
N VAL A 283 -26.27 -0.60 -10.11
CA VAL A 283 -26.88 -0.55 -11.45
C VAL A 283 -25.91 -0.92 -12.58
N HIS A 284 -24.58 -0.75 -12.37
CA HIS A 284 -23.57 -1.13 -13.37
C HIS A 284 -23.30 -2.63 -13.45
N GLY A 285 -23.83 -3.41 -12.53
CA GLY A 285 -23.81 -4.88 -12.53
C GLY A 285 -25.14 -5.50 -12.95
N GLU A 286 -26.09 -4.69 -13.43
CA GLU A 286 -27.46 -5.10 -13.69
C GLU A 286 -27.92 -4.59 -15.07
N LEU A 287 -28.80 -5.34 -15.73
CA LEU A 287 -29.49 -4.87 -16.93
C LEU A 287 -30.79 -4.17 -16.52
N PRO A 288 -31.04 -2.95 -16.99
CA PRO A 288 -32.18 -2.13 -16.61
C PRO A 288 -33.45 -2.55 -17.38
N LEU A 289 -33.98 -3.73 -17.06
CA LEU A 289 -35.20 -4.31 -17.63
C LEU A 289 -36.34 -4.24 -16.62
N ALA A 290 -37.57 -4.59 -17.04
CA ALA A 290 -38.75 -4.63 -16.17
C ALA A 290 -38.52 -5.53 -14.93
N SER A 291 -37.77 -6.61 -15.06
CA SER A 291 -37.18 -7.37 -13.96
C SER A 291 -35.67 -7.16 -14.02
N VAL A 292 -35.09 -6.64 -12.93
CA VAL A 292 -33.62 -6.44 -12.87
C VAL A 292 -32.88 -7.76 -13.06
N VAL A 293 -31.96 -7.82 -14.01
CA VAL A 293 -31.16 -8.99 -14.34
C VAL A 293 -29.70 -8.72 -13.98
N ALA A 294 -29.17 -9.44 -13.00
CA ALA A 294 -27.77 -9.34 -12.62
C ALA A 294 -26.86 -9.91 -13.73
N ILE A 295 -25.79 -9.20 -14.03
CA ILE A 295 -24.75 -9.65 -14.97
C ILE A 295 -23.70 -10.43 -14.16
N ASN A 296 -23.81 -11.76 -14.18
CA ASN A 296 -22.79 -12.65 -13.60
C ASN A 296 -21.78 -13.03 -14.67
N ARG A 297 -20.51 -12.96 -14.36
CA ARG A 297 -19.41 -13.17 -15.33
C ARG A 297 -18.52 -14.34 -14.93
N GLU A 298 -18.06 -15.09 -15.90
CA GLU A 298 -17.05 -16.14 -15.66
C GLU A 298 -15.74 -15.57 -15.10
N SER A 299 -15.44 -14.29 -15.37
CA SER A 299 -14.27 -13.57 -14.84
C SER A 299 -14.36 -13.11 -13.39
N ASP A 300 -15.54 -13.16 -12.74
CA ASP A 300 -15.74 -12.61 -11.39
C ASP A 300 -14.94 -13.40 -10.33
N ALA A 301 -14.97 -14.72 -10.37
CA ALA A 301 -14.23 -15.55 -9.41
C ALA A 301 -12.70 -15.45 -9.59
N PRO A 302 -12.13 -15.51 -10.82
CA PRO A 302 -10.71 -15.21 -11.04
C PRO A 302 -10.29 -13.83 -10.56
N MET A 303 -11.10 -12.78 -10.81
CA MET A 303 -10.81 -11.42 -10.35
C MET A 303 -10.80 -11.32 -8.83
N LEU A 304 -11.79 -11.89 -8.16
CA LEU A 304 -11.83 -11.93 -6.69
C LEU A 304 -10.60 -12.64 -6.11
N SER A 305 -10.17 -13.74 -6.73
CA SER A 305 -8.95 -14.47 -6.34
C SER A 305 -7.71 -13.59 -6.52
N ALA A 306 -7.59 -12.87 -7.65
CA ALA A 306 -6.50 -11.96 -7.93
C ALA A 306 -6.43 -10.79 -6.92
N ILE A 307 -7.58 -10.23 -6.52
CA ILE A 307 -7.71 -9.19 -5.49
C ILE A 307 -7.23 -9.70 -4.14
N LYS A 308 -7.65 -10.89 -3.72
CA LYS A 308 -7.22 -11.50 -2.45
C LYS A 308 -5.73 -11.81 -2.40
N ALA A 309 -5.11 -12.04 -3.56
CA ALA A 309 -3.68 -12.31 -3.66
C ALA A 309 -2.79 -11.06 -3.56
N GLY A 310 -3.35 -9.83 -3.59
CA GLY A 310 -2.61 -8.58 -3.39
C GLY A 310 -3.07 -7.42 -4.26
N SER A 311 -2.47 -6.25 -4.02
CA SER A 311 -2.81 -5.00 -4.71
C SER A 311 -2.65 -5.09 -6.22
N LEU A 312 -3.63 -4.59 -7.00
CA LEU A 312 -3.62 -4.67 -8.46
C LEU A 312 -4.45 -3.58 -9.14
N LEU A 313 -4.20 -3.37 -10.43
CA LEU A 313 -5.06 -2.57 -11.31
C LEU A 313 -6.07 -3.45 -12.04
N VAL A 314 -7.32 -3.05 -12.03
CA VAL A 314 -8.39 -3.61 -12.87
C VAL A 314 -8.46 -2.77 -14.14
N VAL A 315 -8.07 -3.36 -15.27
CA VAL A 315 -8.01 -2.65 -16.55
C VAL A 315 -9.04 -3.19 -17.55
N GLY A 316 -9.33 -2.45 -18.58
CA GLY A 316 -10.22 -2.91 -19.65
C GLY A 316 -10.72 -1.77 -20.53
N GLU A 317 -11.38 -2.16 -21.63
CA GLU A 317 -11.98 -1.23 -22.60
C GLU A 317 -13.07 -0.35 -21.93
N PRO A 318 -13.40 0.81 -22.53
CA PRO A 318 -14.59 1.57 -22.17
C PRO A 318 -15.85 0.69 -22.26
N GLY A 319 -16.68 0.72 -21.23
CA GLY A 319 -17.89 -0.07 -21.18
C GLY A 319 -17.72 -1.57 -20.89
N ALA A 320 -16.50 -2.07 -20.65
CA ALA A 320 -16.26 -3.49 -20.33
C ALA A 320 -16.88 -3.97 -19.01
N GLY A 321 -17.43 -3.06 -18.18
CA GLY A 321 -18.10 -3.41 -16.92
C GLY A 321 -17.15 -3.52 -15.72
N LYS A 322 -16.04 -2.79 -15.71
CA LYS A 322 -15.08 -2.74 -14.57
C LYS A 322 -15.75 -2.38 -13.25
N THR A 323 -16.57 -1.33 -13.26
CA THR A 323 -17.31 -0.86 -12.08
C THR A 323 -18.22 -1.95 -11.52
N GLY A 324 -19.05 -2.59 -12.36
CA GLY A 324 -19.94 -3.67 -11.93
C GLY A 324 -19.18 -4.85 -11.34
N ALA A 325 -18.07 -5.26 -11.97
CA ALA A 325 -17.21 -6.33 -11.48
C ALA A 325 -16.55 -5.96 -10.11
N LEU A 326 -16.10 -4.71 -9.92
CA LEU A 326 -15.57 -4.24 -8.63
C LEU A 326 -16.63 -4.16 -7.55
N VAL A 327 -17.87 -3.75 -7.87
CA VAL A 327 -18.99 -3.76 -6.92
C VAL A 327 -19.31 -5.19 -6.47
N HIS A 328 -19.32 -6.14 -7.42
CA HIS A 328 -19.53 -7.56 -7.10
C HIS A 328 -18.40 -8.09 -6.19
N ALA A 329 -17.15 -7.82 -6.52
CA ALA A 329 -16.01 -8.22 -5.70
C ALA A 329 -16.05 -7.59 -4.30
N ALA A 330 -16.36 -6.28 -4.20
CA ALA A 330 -16.46 -5.58 -2.92
C ALA A 330 -17.55 -6.17 -2.01
N ARG A 331 -18.73 -6.47 -2.57
CA ARG A 331 -19.82 -7.13 -1.83
C ARG A 331 -19.40 -8.53 -1.34
N SER A 332 -18.80 -9.33 -2.20
CA SER A 332 -18.28 -10.66 -1.82
C SER A 332 -17.25 -10.57 -0.68
N LEU A 333 -16.33 -9.60 -0.72
CA LEU A 333 -15.35 -9.38 0.34
C LEU A 333 -16.01 -8.95 1.66
N ILE A 334 -17.03 -8.08 1.61
CA ILE A 334 -17.79 -7.66 2.79
C ILE A 334 -18.54 -8.84 3.40
N ASP A 335 -19.18 -9.68 2.59
CA ASP A 335 -19.91 -10.89 3.03
C ASP A 335 -18.97 -11.91 3.70
N GLU A 336 -17.70 -11.94 3.29
CA GLU A 336 -16.65 -12.73 3.93
C GLU A 336 -16.07 -12.08 5.21
N GLY A 337 -16.57 -10.91 5.60
CA GLY A 337 -16.16 -10.21 6.83
C GLY A 337 -14.96 -9.27 6.67
N ALA A 338 -14.53 -8.95 5.45
CA ALA A 338 -13.46 -8.01 5.20
C ALA A 338 -13.90 -6.56 5.49
N LEU A 339 -12.92 -5.70 5.81
CA LEU A 339 -13.12 -4.25 5.82
C LEU A 339 -12.84 -3.71 4.42
N VAL A 340 -13.87 -3.17 3.78
CA VAL A 340 -13.76 -2.57 2.44
C VAL A 340 -14.03 -1.07 2.53
N VAL A 341 -13.12 -0.28 2.00
CA VAL A 341 -13.31 1.15 1.70
C VAL A 341 -13.40 1.29 0.19
N PHE A 342 -14.55 1.73 -0.29
CA PHE A 342 -14.84 1.89 -1.72
C PHE A 342 -15.02 3.37 -2.06
N LEU A 343 -14.20 3.89 -2.99
CA LEU A 343 -14.24 5.26 -3.48
C LEU A 343 -14.42 5.25 -5.00
N SER A 344 -15.31 6.08 -5.53
CA SER A 344 -15.45 6.29 -6.97
C SER A 344 -14.99 7.70 -7.33
N VAL A 345 -14.02 7.80 -8.23
CA VAL A 345 -13.33 9.07 -8.54
C VAL A 345 -14.25 10.09 -9.18
N ASP A 346 -15.25 9.65 -9.92
CA ASP A 346 -16.26 10.51 -10.55
C ASP A 346 -17.04 11.41 -9.56
N ARG A 347 -17.10 11.02 -8.27
CA ARG A 347 -17.71 11.83 -7.21
C ARG A 347 -16.90 13.03 -6.75
N PHE A 348 -15.62 13.06 -7.09
CA PHE A 348 -14.67 14.04 -6.57
C PHE A 348 -14.00 14.92 -7.64
N PRO A 349 -14.79 15.47 -8.61
CA PRO A 349 -14.21 16.21 -9.74
C PRO A 349 -13.59 17.56 -9.32
N GLY A 350 -13.96 18.08 -8.15
CA GLY A 350 -13.48 19.37 -7.62
C GLY A 350 -12.29 19.27 -6.68
N VAL A 351 -11.86 18.08 -6.32
CA VAL A 351 -10.78 17.85 -5.35
C VAL A 351 -9.43 18.21 -5.98
N ALA A 352 -8.72 19.16 -5.39
CA ALA A 352 -7.43 19.64 -5.87
C ALA A 352 -6.25 19.23 -4.96
N ILE A 353 -6.51 19.01 -3.67
CA ILE A 353 -5.52 18.58 -2.66
C ILE A 353 -6.13 17.48 -1.77
N ALA A 354 -5.29 16.75 -1.03
CA ALA A 354 -5.74 15.68 -0.14
C ALA A 354 -6.72 16.16 0.95
N ALA A 355 -6.55 17.39 1.44
CA ALA A 355 -7.46 17.98 2.42
C ALA A 355 -8.89 18.17 1.87
N ASP A 356 -9.04 18.46 0.58
CA ASP A 356 -10.36 18.54 -0.06
C ASP A 356 -11.05 17.18 -0.05
N LEU A 357 -10.29 16.10 -0.36
CA LEU A 357 -10.82 14.73 -0.32
C LEU A 357 -11.26 14.35 1.10
N ASN A 358 -10.46 14.66 2.12
CA ASN A 358 -10.83 14.42 3.51
C ASN A 358 -12.11 15.20 3.89
N SER A 359 -12.23 16.44 3.41
CA SER A 359 -13.43 17.28 3.65
C SER A 359 -14.68 16.72 2.96
N GLU A 360 -14.58 16.29 1.70
CA GLU A 360 -15.69 15.65 0.97
C GLU A 360 -16.13 14.34 1.64
N LEU A 361 -15.18 13.57 2.17
CA LEU A 361 -15.44 12.36 2.95
C LEU A 361 -15.85 12.66 4.40
N ARG A 362 -15.85 13.96 4.81
CA ARG A 362 -16.17 14.45 6.16
C ARG A 362 -15.28 13.83 7.24
N LEU A 363 -14.02 13.56 6.91
CA LEU A 363 -13.05 12.99 7.85
C LEU A 363 -12.44 14.08 8.71
N ASP A 364 -12.18 13.74 9.97
CA ASP A 364 -11.49 14.62 10.92
C ASP A 364 -9.96 14.47 10.83
N HIS A 365 -9.48 13.36 10.21
CA HIS A 365 -8.06 13.03 10.06
C HIS A 365 -7.73 12.66 8.61
N ASP A 366 -6.44 12.51 8.30
CA ASP A 366 -5.98 12.08 6.98
C ASP A 366 -6.42 10.64 6.67
N LEU A 367 -6.92 10.42 5.44
CA LEU A 367 -7.47 9.12 5.04
C LEU A 367 -6.44 7.98 5.20
N VAL A 368 -5.19 8.18 4.77
CA VAL A 368 -4.16 7.12 4.85
C VAL A 368 -3.77 6.86 6.30
N GLU A 369 -3.75 7.90 7.15
CA GLU A 369 -3.53 7.78 8.59
C GLU A 369 -4.64 6.96 9.25
N ILE A 370 -5.91 7.22 8.95
CA ILE A 370 -7.05 6.45 9.45
C ILE A 370 -6.92 4.98 9.05
N LEU A 371 -6.65 4.72 7.77
CA LEU A 371 -6.52 3.35 7.27
C LEU A 371 -5.36 2.61 7.94
N SER A 372 -4.19 3.26 8.08
CA SER A 372 -3.00 2.66 8.71
C SER A 372 -3.22 2.30 10.17
N SER A 373 -4.11 3.02 10.85
CA SER A 373 -4.40 2.86 12.29
C SER A 373 -5.66 2.03 12.55
N SER A 374 -6.35 1.53 11.51
CA SER A 374 -7.58 0.74 11.66
C SER A 374 -7.33 -0.52 12.47
N PRO A 375 -8.10 -0.79 13.56
CA PRO A 375 -7.92 -1.96 14.41
C PRO A 375 -8.47 -3.24 13.76
N GLY A 376 -8.03 -4.41 14.26
CA GLY A 376 -8.55 -5.71 13.87
C GLY A 376 -7.60 -6.50 12.97
N SER A 377 -7.88 -7.79 12.81
CA SER A 377 -7.10 -8.76 12.02
C SER A 377 -7.78 -9.20 10.73
N GLN A 378 -8.99 -8.67 10.45
CA GLN A 378 -9.71 -9.00 9.22
C GLN A 378 -8.98 -8.48 7.98
N PRO A 379 -9.11 -9.13 6.82
CA PRO A 379 -8.61 -8.62 5.54
C PRO A 379 -9.17 -7.22 5.25
N ARG A 380 -8.36 -6.35 4.63
CA ARG A 380 -8.68 -4.95 4.39
C ARG A 380 -8.42 -4.58 2.95
N PHE A 381 -9.39 -3.89 2.35
CA PHE A 381 -9.33 -3.52 0.93
C PHE A 381 -9.68 -2.04 0.76
N LEU A 382 -8.82 -1.31 0.05
CA LEU A 382 -9.10 0.02 -0.47
C LEU A 382 -9.35 -0.13 -1.98
N ILE A 383 -10.59 0.08 -2.40
CA ILE A 383 -10.99 -0.01 -3.81
C ILE A 383 -11.26 1.40 -4.33
N ILE A 384 -10.58 1.79 -5.41
CA ILE A 384 -10.70 3.10 -6.05
C ILE A 384 -11.15 2.90 -7.49
N ASP A 385 -12.41 3.17 -7.77
CA ASP A 385 -12.99 2.97 -9.10
C ASP A 385 -12.88 4.22 -9.98
N ALA A 386 -12.83 4.00 -11.30
CA ALA A 386 -12.92 5.01 -12.35
C ALA A 386 -11.82 6.09 -12.30
N LEU A 387 -10.53 5.72 -12.16
CA LEU A 387 -9.41 6.68 -12.21
C LEU A 387 -9.39 7.51 -13.49
N ASP A 388 -9.90 6.96 -14.61
CA ASP A 388 -10.03 7.68 -15.87
C ASP A 388 -11.04 8.86 -15.81
N ALA A 389 -11.91 8.92 -14.81
CA ALA A 389 -12.79 10.06 -14.58
C ALA A 389 -12.03 11.34 -14.16
N ALA A 390 -10.83 11.20 -13.59
CA ALA A 390 -9.96 12.32 -13.20
C ALA A 390 -9.07 12.83 -14.32
N ARG A 391 -9.08 12.20 -15.49
CA ARG A 391 -8.18 12.49 -16.62
C ARG A 391 -8.11 13.98 -16.97
N GLY A 392 -6.88 14.56 -16.89
CA GLY A 392 -6.65 15.97 -17.19
C GLY A 392 -7.25 16.96 -16.17
N GLY A 393 -7.90 16.44 -15.11
CA GLY A 393 -8.52 17.23 -14.05
C GLY A 393 -7.59 17.42 -12.84
N LEU A 394 -8.04 18.26 -11.89
CA LEU A 394 -7.31 18.54 -10.64
C LEU A 394 -7.19 17.29 -9.75
N SER A 395 -8.21 16.45 -9.74
CA SER A 395 -8.29 15.26 -8.90
C SER A 395 -7.32 14.14 -9.31
N GLU A 396 -6.81 14.13 -10.55
CA GLU A 396 -5.86 13.12 -11.02
C GLU A 396 -4.62 13.04 -10.14
N GLY A 397 -4.01 14.19 -9.81
CA GLY A 397 -2.84 14.27 -8.94
C GLY A 397 -3.12 13.78 -7.52
N VAL A 398 -4.31 14.06 -7.00
CA VAL A 398 -4.72 13.67 -5.64
C VAL A 398 -4.88 12.16 -5.53
N PHE A 399 -5.60 11.54 -6.47
CA PHE A 399 -5.79 10.08 -6.46
C PHE A 399 -4.51 9.32 -6.79
N ALA A 400 -3.64 9.85 -7.65
CA ALA A 400 -2.32 9.27 -7.88
C ALA A 400 -1.48 9.30 -6.61
N THR A 401 -1.47 10.40 -5.86
CA THR A 401 -0.77 10.51 -4.57
C THR A 401 -1.40 9.61 -3.51
N LEU A 402 -2.72 9.52 -3.45
CA LEU A 402 -3.41 8.60 -2.54
C LEU A 402 -2.99 7.14 -2.78
N ILE A 403 -2.95 6.70 -4.04
CA ILE A 403 -2.54 5.34 -4.40
C ILE A 403 -1.07 5.10 -4.05
N GLU A 404 -0.17 6.03 -4.37
CA GLU A 404 1.26 5.93 -4.03
C GLU A 404 1.45 5.82 -2.51
N ARG A 405 0.78 6.67 -1.74
CA ARG A 405 0.82 6.59 -0.28
C ARG A 405 0.20 5.29 0.24
N ALA A 406 -0.96 4.89 -0.27
CA ALA A 406 -1.64 3.68 0.18
C ALA A 406 -0.80 2.41 -0.11
N THR A 407 -0.22 2.29 -1.30
CA THR A 407 0.65 1.15 -1.63
C THR A 407 1.97 1.15 -0.86
N GLY A 408 2.53 2.33 -0.52
CA GLY A 408 3.77 2.47 0.22
C GLY A 408 3.60 2.41 1.74
N GLU A 409 2.65 3.18 2.30
CA GLU A 409 2.50 3.34 3.76
C GLU A 409 1.62 2.25 4.40
N LEU A 410 0.63 1.70 3.69
CA LEU A 410 -0.26 0.66 4.23
C LEU A 410 0.35 -0.75 4.14
N GLY A 411 1.38 -0.93 3.32
CA GLY A 411 2.14 -2.17 3.19
C GLY A 411 1.25 -3.38 2.84
N ASN A 412 1.50 -4.50 3.52
CA ASN A 412 0.72 -5.74 3.33
C ASN A 412 -0.59 -5.78 4.14
N ASP A 413 -0.89 -4.76 4.93
CA ASP A 413 -2.09 -4.73 5.79
C ASP A 413 -3.36 -4.38 5.01
N TRP A 414 -3.21 -3.70 3.88
CA TRP A 414 -4.29 -3.32 2.98
C TRP A 414 -3.99 -3.77 1.57
N THR A 415 -4.97 -4.36 0.92
CA THR A 415 -4.94 -4.58 -0.52
C THR A 415 -5.54 -3.36 -1.21
N VAL A 416 -4.76 -2.71 -2.08
CA VAL A 416 -5.20 -1.57 -2.87
C VAL A 416 -5.60 -2.04 -4.27
N VAL A 417 -6.84 -1.80 -4.65
CA VAL A 417 -7.38 -2.15 -5.97
C VAL A 417 -7.85 -0.87 -6.64
N ALA A 418 -7.43 -0.64 -7.86
CA ALA A 418 -7.92 0.54 -8.58
C ALA A 418 -8.33 0.19 -10.02
N SER A 419 -9.39 0.82 -10.54
CA SER A 419 -9.80 0.62 -11.93
C SER A 419 -9.39 1.78 -12.82
N ILE A 420 -8.97 1.46 -14.04
CA ILE A 420 -8.57 2.43 -15.05
C ILE A 420 -8.80 1.85 -16.45
N ARG A 421 -9.07 2.70 -17.45
CA ARG A 421 -9.07 2.27 -18.86
C ARG A 421 -7.66 1.90 -19.30
N THR A 422 -7.53 0.88 -20.14
CA THR A 422 -6.22 0.46 -20.69
C THR A 422 -5.49 1.60 -21.41
N PHE A 423 -6.23 2.45 -22.12
CA PHE A 423 -5.67 3.62 -22.81
C PHE A 423 -5.03 4.62 -21.82
N ASP A 424 -5.72 4.94 -20.74
CA ASP A 424 -5.26 5.92 -19.75
C ASP A 424 -4.04 5.41 -18.96
N LEU A 425 -3.98 4.12 -18.70
CA LEU A 425 -2.84 3.50 -18.03
C LEU A 425 -1.57 3.55 -18.88
N ARG A 426 -1.67 3.50 -20.20
CA ARG A 426 -0.49 3.64 -21.08
C ARG A 426 0.26 4.96 -20.84
N ASN A 427 -0.46 6.02 -20.50
CA ASN A 427 0.08 7.36 -20.20
C ASN A 427 0.28 7.60 -18.68
N GLY A 428 -0.32 6.78 -17.82
CA GLY A 428 -0.33 6.91 -16.37
C GLY A 428 0.93 6.38 -15.68
N ARG A 429 2.09 7.04 -15.81
CA ARG A 429 3.38 6.58 -15.24
C ARG A 429 3.32 6.31 -13.74
N ARG A 430 2.62 7.15 -12.97
CA ARG A 430 2.51 7.04 -11.50
C ARG A 430 1.76 5.76 -11.11
N TYR A 431 0.63 5.48 -11.75
CA TYR A 431 -0.13 4.26 -11.49
C TYR A 431 0.66 3.00 -11.85
N ARG A 432 1.42 3.04 -12.97
CA ARG A 432 2.29 1.93 -13.37
C ARG A 432 3.40 1.66 -12.35
N ALA A 433 3.96 2.68 -11.73
CA ALA A 433 4.99 2.53 -10.70
C ALA A 433 4.40 1.95 -9.40
N ALA A 434 3.22 2.41 -8.97
CA ALA A 434 2.56 1.95 -7.75
C ALA A 434 2.14 0.47 -7.81
N PHE A 435 1.86 -0.06 -9.01
CA PHE A 435 1.46 -1.45 -9.24
C PHE A 435 2.48 -2.23 -10.09
N ALA A 436 3.76 -1.95 -9.90
CA ALA A 436 4.82 -2.70 -10.59
C ALA A 436 4.76 -4.20 -10.22
N GLY A 437 4.90 -5.07 -11.22
CA GLY A 437 4.82 -6.53 -11.03
C GLY A 437 4.44 -7.27 -12.30
N THR A 438 4.02 -8.52 -12.17
CA THR A 438 3.49 -9.34 -13.26
C THR A 438 1.96 -9.34 -13.25
N PRO A 439 1.28 -9.65 -14.37
CA PRO A 439 -0.17 -9.84 -14.37
C PRO A 439 -0.62 -10.79 -13.25
N ALA A 440 -1.79 -10.51 -12.67
CA ALA A 440 -2.31 -11.30 -11.55
C ALA A 440 -2.86 -12.67 -12.00
N ASP A 441 -3.26 -12.77 -13.28
CA ASP A 441 -3.78 -13.96 -13.92
C ASP A 441 -3.39 -13.92 -15.41
N ASP A 442 -2.72 -14.95 -15.91
CA ASP A 442 -2.25 -15.04 -17.30
C ASP A 442 -3.40 -15.05 -18.32
N ALA A 443 -4.55 -15.62 -17.96
CA ALA A 443 -5.74 -15.66 -18.82
C ALA A 443 -6.40 -14.28 -18.95
N HIS A 444 -6.15 -13.40 -18.00
CA HIS A 444 -6.69 -12.04 -17.93
C HIS A 444 -5.58 -10.98 -17.98
N ALA A 445 -4.49 -11.27 -18.70
CA ALA A 445 -3.39 -10.35 -18.89
C ALA A 445 -3.61 -9.47 -20.14
N GLU A 446 -3.37 -8.16 -20.01
CA GLU A 446 -3.25 -7.25 -21.16
C GLU A 446 -1.80 -7.34 -21.69
N PRO A 447 -1.56 -7.80 -22.92
CA PRO A 447 -0.21 -8.08 -23.42
C PRO A 447 0.75 -6.88 -23.36
N THR A 448 0.23 -5.66 -23.46
CA THR A 448 1.03 -4.42 -23.42
C THR A 448 1.44 -3.98 -22.01
N LEU A 449 0.96 -4.66 -20.96
CA LEU A 449 1.12 -4.31 -19.56
C LEU A 449 1.90 -5.37 -18.76
N GLY A 450 2.78 -6.14 -19.39
CA GLY A 450 3.48 -7.28 -18.77
C GLY A 450 4.34 -6.99 -17.53
N THR A 451 4.65 -5.71 -17.24
CA THR A 451 5.42 -5.28 -16.05
C THR A 451 4.54 -4.65 -14.96
N ILE A 452 3.23 -4.80 -15.04
CA ILE A 452 2.26 -4.23 -14.12
C ILE A 452 1.40 -5.35 -13.55
N ARG A 453 1.20 -5.35 -12.22
CA ARG A 453 0.26 -6.25 -11.60
C ARG A 453 -1.16 -5.77 -11.90
N HIS A 454 -1.84 -6.46 -12.80
CA HIS A 454 -3.17 -6.09 -13.27
C HIS A 454 -4.05 -7.31 -13.55
N PHE A 455 -5.36 -7.05 -13.67
CA PHE A 455 -6.37 -7.97 -14.17
C PHE A 455 -7.17 -7.26 -15.28
N ALA A 456 -7.15 -7.80 -16.48
CA ALA A 456 -7.92 -7.27 -17.61
C ALA A 456 -9.34 -7.85 -17.58
N VAL A 457 -10.33 -6.97 -17.43
CA VAL A 457 -11.75 -7.36 -17.49
C VAL A 457 -12.10 -7.65 -18.96
N PRO A 458 -12.43 -8.91 -19.30
CA PRO A 458 -12.72 -9.29 -20.68
C PRO A 458 -14.11 -8.79 -21.11
N ARG A 459 -14.43 -8.85 -22.38
CA ARG A 459 -15.81 -8.79 -22.86
C ARG A 459 -16.60 -10.00 -22.34
N LEU A 460 -17.91 -9.92 -22.34
CA LEU A 460 -18.77 -11.04 -21.97
C LEU A 460 -18.52 -12.25 -22.87
N THR A 461 -18.41 -13.42 -22.26
CA THR A 461 -18.31 -14.69 -22.98
C THR A 461 -19.66 -15.09 -23.59
N ASP A 462 -19.67 -16.07 -24.48
CA ASP A 462 -20.95 -16.65 -24.98
C ASP A 462 -21.82 -17.15 -23.84
N ARG A 463 -21.20 -17.67 -22.79
CA ARG A 463 -21.90 -18.18 -21.61
C ARG A 463 -22.51 -17.06 -20.79
N ASP A 464 -21.78 -15.94 -20.59
CA ASP A 464 -22.29 -14.76 -19.88
C ASP A 464 -23.50 -14.17 -20.60
N VAL A 465 -23.39 -14.01 -21.94
CA VAL A 465 -24.47 -13.50 -22.80
C VAL A 465 -25.68 -14.45 -22.78
N ALA A 466 -25.45 -15.76 -22.87
CA ALA A 466 -26.51 -16.76 -22.82
C ALA A 466 -27.21 -16.77 -21.45
N ALA A 467 -26.47 -16.55 -20.36
CA ALA A 467 -27.05 -16.43 -19.01
C ALA A 467 -27.96 -15.20 -18.88
N ALA A 468 -27.57 -14.06 -19.45
CA ALA A 468 -28.42 -12.86 -19.53
C ALA A 468 -29.69 -13.10 -20.35
N GLY A 469 -29.58 -13.80 -21.48
CA GLY A 469 -30.71 -14.21 -22.30
C GLY A 469 -31.65 -15.20 -21.57
N ALA A 470 -31.11 -16.13 -20.80
CA ALA A 470 -31.92 -17.06 -20.00
C ALA A 470 -32.70 -16.35 -18.85
N ALA A 471 -32.21 -15.22 -18.39
CA ALA A 471 -32.83 -14.43 -17.34
C ALA A 471 -33.90 -13.41 -17.83
N SER A 472 -33.89 -13.09 -19.16
CA SER A 472 -34.89 -12.16 -19.74
C SER A 472 -35.31 -12.62 -21.14
N ALA A 473 -36.63 -12.68 -21.35
CA ALA A 473 -37.24 -13.02 -22.63
C ALA A 473 -36.92 -11.97 -23.71
N GLU A 474 -36.86 -10.72 -23.34
CA GLU A 474 -36.54 -9.59 -24.23
C GLU A 474 -35.11 -9.71 -24.75
N VAL A 475 -34.13 -9.96 -23.83
CA VAL A 475 -32.73 -10.19 -24.20
C VAL A 475 -32.60 -11.46 -25.02
N ALA A 476 -33.29 -12.54 -24.68
CA ALA A 476 -33.29 -13.77 -25.47
C ALA A 476 -33.77 -13.51 -26.91
N SER A 477 -34.82 -12.74 -27.09
CA SER A 477 -35.37 -12.38 -28.40
C SER A 477 -34.37 -11.52 -29.21
N LEU A 478 -33.75 -10.52 -28.57
CA LEU A 478 -32.69 -9.71 -29.20
C LEU A 478 -31.53 -10.58 -29.67
N LEU A 479 -31.00 -11.46 -28.82
CA LEU A 479 -29.89 -12.33 -29.15
C LEU A 479 -30.23 -13.33 -30.27
N ALA A 480 -31.46 -13.84 -30.30
CA ALA A 480 -31.91 -14.76 -31.36
C ALA A 480 -32.06 -14.08 -32.73
N SER A 481 -32.32 -12.76 -32.77
CA SER A 481 -32.44 -11.96 -33.99
C SER A 481 -31.17 -11.20 -34.37
N ALA A 482 -30.15 -11.21 -33.50
CA ALA A 482 -28.91 -10.46 -33.69
C ALA A 482 -28.09 -10.99 -34.86
N THR A 483 -27.60 -10.06 -35.69
CA THR A 483 -26.53 -10.35 -36.64
C THR A 483 -25.22 -10.66 -35.92
N GLU A 484 -24.24 -11.30 -36.59
CA GLU A 484 -22.93 -11.57 -36.01
C GLU A 484 -22.27 -10.26 -35.49
N ALA A 485 -22.35 -9.17 -36.24
CA ALA A 485 -21.82 -7.87 -35.85
C ALA A 485 -22.51 -7.32 -34.58
N LEU A 486 -23.83 -7.41 -34.50
CA LEU A 486 -24.56 -7.00 -33.32
C LEU A 486 -24.26 -7.91 -32.11
N ALA A 487 -24.22 -9.21 -32.29
CA ALA A 487 -23.86 -10.16 -31.24
C ALA A 487 -22.47 -9.86 -30.63
N GLU A 488 -21.47 -9.55 -31.47
CA GLU A 488 -20.15 -9.13 -30.99
C GLU A 488 -20.17 -7.78 -30.26
N LEU A 489 -20.98 -6.81 -30.71
CA LEU A 489 -21.16 -5.55 -29.99
C LEU A 489 -21.76 -5.75 -28.59
N LEU A 490 -22.76 -6.63 -28.48
CA LEU A 490 -23.46 -6.92 -27.21
C LEU A 490 -22.60 -7.67 -26.19
N ARG A 491 -21.42 -8.15 -26.55
CA ARG A 491 -20.43 -8.67 -25.59
C ARG A 491 -19.81 -7.55 -24.75
N ASN A 492 -19.93 -6.30 -25.14
CA ASN A 492 -19.56 -5.17 -24.28
C ASN A 492 -20.75 -4.85 -23.36
N VAL A 493 -20.51 -4.82 -22.03
CA VAL A 493 -21.57 -4.63 -21.02
C VAL A 493 -22.36 -3.35 -21.22
N PHE A 494 -21.68 -2.24 -21.53
CA PHE A 494 -22.33 -0.97 -21.81
C PHE A 494 -23.30 -1.07 -23.01
N ASN A 495 -22.86 -1.71 -24.09
CA ASN A 495 -23.71 -1.89 -25.27
C ASN A 495 -24.93 -2.76 -24.96
N LEU A 496 -24.73 -3.84 -24.18
CA LEU A 496 -25.83 -4.70 -23.75
C LEU A 496 -26.81 -3.94 -22.84
N SER A 497 -26.31 -3.08 -21.93
CA SER A 497 -27.16 -2.24 -21.07
C SER A 497 -27.95 -1.22 -21.87
N LEU A 498 -27.34 -0.55 -22.88
CA LEU A 498 -28.09 0.37 -23.76
C LEU A 498 -29.19 -0.35 -24.53
N ALA A 499 -28.89 -1.54 -25.07
CA ALA A 499 -29.89 -2.34 -25.77
C ALA A 499 -31.03 -2.76 -24.81
N ALA A 500 -30.70 -3.15 -23.57
CA ALA A 500 -31.66 -3.49 -22.54
C ALA A 500 -32.58 -2.29 -22.17
N GLU A 501 -32.00 -1.07 -22.05
CA GLU A 501 -32.79 0.15 -21.84
C GLU A 501 -33.76 0.41 -22.99
N LEU A 502 -33.30 0.29 -24.23
CA LEU A 502 -34.17 0.46 -25.41
C LEU A 502 -35.30 -0.56 -25.45
N LEU A 503 -35.01 -1.83 -25.11
CA LEU A 503 -36.03 -2.87 -25.00
C LEU A 503 -37.05 -2.55 -23.88
N ALA A 504 -36.57 -2.07 -22.73
CA ALA A 504 -37.43 -1.64 -21.62
C ALA A 504 -38.33 -0.44 -22.02
N ASP A 505 -37.84 0.43 -22.90
CA ASP A 505 -38.64 1.55 -23.49
C ASP A 505 -39.59 1.09 -24.63
N GLY A 506 -39.63 -0.22 -24.90
CA GLY A 506 -40.56 -0.83 -25.88
C GLY A 506 -40.04 -0.86 -27.33
N GLU A 507 -38.70 -0.76 -27.52
CA GLU A 507 -38.13 -0.98 -28.84
C GLU A 507 -38.25 -2.47 -29.26
N ASP A 508 -38.60 -2.71 -30.53
CA ASP A 508 -38.70 -4.07 -31.04
C ASP A 508 -37.31 -4.66 -31.27
N PRO A 509 -37.00 -5.90 -30.80
CA PRO A 509 -35.75 -6.60 -31.12
C PRO A 509 -35.37 -6.57 -32.62
N ALA A 510 -36.33 -6.55 -33.53
CA ALA A 510 -36.07 -6.43 -34.96
C ALA A 510 -35.51 -5.04 -35.35
N GLY A 511 -35.75 -4.00 -34.60
CA GLY A 511 -35.21 -2.66 -34.82
C GLY A 511 -33.68 -2.59 -34.73
N PHE A 512 -33.04 -3.56 -34.06
CA PHE A 512 -31.57 -3.65 -33.94
C PHE A 512 -30.90 -4.31 -35.14
N ALA A 513 -31.62 -4.92 -36.07
CA ALA A 513 -31.04 -5.74 -37.16
C ALA A 513 -30.08 -4.99 -38.08
N GLY A 514 -30.20 -3.67 -38.22
CA GLY A 514 -29.29 -2.82 -39.01
C GLY A 514 -28.07 -2.30 -38.26
N ILE A 515 -27.95 -2.56 -36.93
CA ILE A 515 -26.90 -2.00 -36.09
C ILE A 515 -25.65 -2.90 -36.19
N ALA A 516 -24.55 -2.34 -36.71
CA ALA A 516 -23.28 -3.03 -36.85
C ALA A 516 -22.11 -2.34 -36.12
N THR A 517 -22.34 -1.13 -35.60
CA THR A 517 -21.29 -0.33 -34.90
C THR A 517 -21.81 0.19 -33.56
N GLN A 518 -20.85 0.50 -32.65
CA GLN A 518 -21.19 1.11 -31.37
C GLN A 518 -21.83 2.50 -31.55
N SER A 519 -21.32 3.30 -32.52
CA SER A 519 -21.91 4.58 -32.87
C SER A 519 -23.37 4.44 -33.27
N GLY A 520 -23.69 3.46 -34.14
CA GLY A 520 -25.06 3.22 -34.56
C GLY A 520 -25.99 2.82 -33.42
N LEU A 521 -25.53 2.04 -32.45
CA LEU A 521 -26.29 1.70 -31.24
C LEU A 521 -26.53 2.94 -30.36
N ILE A 522 -25.50 3.76 -30.17
CA ILE A 522 -25.62 4.99 -29.36
C ILE A 522 -26.50 6.02 -30.09
N ASP A 523 -26.38 6.17 -31.43
CA ASP A 523 -27.27 7.03 -32.22
C ASP A 523 -28.75 6.63 -32.02
N THR A 524 -29.06 5.32 -32.10
CA THR A 524 -30.41 4.81 -31.85
C THR A 524 -30.88 5.13 -30.42
N TYR A 525 -30.01 4.99 -29.43
CA TYR A 525 -30.29 5.33 -28.04
C TYR A 525 -30.55 6.84 -27.88
N GLU A 526 -29.68 7.68 -28.44
CA GLU A 526 -29.81 9.14 -28.38
C GLU A 526 -31.13 9.62 -29.09
N ASP A 527 -31.42 9.10 -30.25
CA ASP A 527 -32.65 9.47 -30.99
C ASP A 527 -33.91 9.10 -30.19
N ARG A 528 -33.89 8.01 -29.45
CA ARG A 528 -35.01 7.59 -28.58
C ARG A 528 -35.11 8.43 -27.31
N ARG A 529 -33.99 8.70 -26.66
CA ARG A 529 -33.89 9.40 -25.38
C ARG A 529 -33.93 10.91 -25.52
N MET A 530 -33.44 11.46 -26.65
CA MET A 530 -33.42 12.90 -26.95
C MET A 530 -34.13 13.21 -28.26
N PRO A 531 -35.46 13.01 -28.34
CA PRO A 531 -36.23 13.14 -29.61
C PRO A 531 -36.35 14.57 -30.12
N THR A 532 -35.93 15.58 -29.37
CA THR A 532 -35.99 16.99 -29.76
C THR A 532 -34.62 17.61 -30.01
N THR A 533 -34.56 18.51 -31.00
CA THR A 533 -33.31 19.28 -31.26
C THR A 533 -32.83 20.05 -30.03
N GLY A 534 -33.75 20.53 -29.18
CA GLY A 534 -33.40 21.24 -27.95
C GLY A 534 -32.64 20.32 -26.95
N MET A 535 -33.09 19.08 -26.76
CA MET A 535 -32.39 18.12 -25.90
C MET A 535 -31.00 17.79 -26.43
N THR A 536 -30.87 17.58 -27.74
CA THR A 536 -29.58 17.33 -28.38
C THR A 536 -28.62 18.53 -28.22
N GLN A 537 -29.16 19.77 -28.34
CA GLN A 537 -28.36 20.98 -28.10
C GLN A 537 -27.94 21.13 -26.63
N ALA A 538 -28.80 20.74 -25.69
CA ALA A 538 -28.47 20.74 -24.26
C ALA A 538 -27.34 19.76 -23.92
N ALA A 539 -27.35 18.58 -24.53
CA ALA A 539 -26.26 17.61 -24.38
C ALA A 539 -24.94 18.13 -25.00
N ALA A 540 -25.00 18.77 -26.17
CA ALA A 540 -23.85 19.40 -26.83
C ALA A 540 -23.27 20.58 -26.00
N GLU A 541 -24.13 21.40 -25.38
CA GLU A 541 -23.72 22.49 -24.48
C GLU A 541 -23.04 21.92 -23.21
N ALA A 542 -23.56 20.83 -22.65
CA ALA A 542 -22.92 20.16 -21.54
C ALA A 542 -21.53 19.67 -21.88
N VAL A 543 -21.34 19.02 -23.05
CA VAL A 543 -20.00 18.62 -23.54
C VAL A 543 -19.09 19.84 -23.72
N THR A 544 -19.57 20.89 -24.31
CA THR A 544 -18.79 22.11 -24.54
C THR A 544 -18.29 22.70 -23.21
N THR A 545 -19.16 22.77 -22.20
CA THR A 545 -18.84 23.26 -20.86
C THR A 545 -17.84 22.34 -20.16
N MET A 546 -18.03 21.00 -20.27
CA MET A 546 -17.13 20.00 -19.72
C MET A 546 -15.74 20.06 -20.35
N ALA A 547 -15.67 20.14 -21.68
CA ALA A 547 -14.41 20.25 -22.42
C ALA A 547 -13.64 21.54 -22.09
N ALA A 548 -14.35 22.70 -22.04
CA ALA A 548 -13.77 23.97 -21.66
C ALA A 548 -13.22 23.96 -20.21
N SER A 549 -13.90 23.24 -19.30
CA SER A 549 -13.50 23.10 -17.90
C SER A 549 -12.48 21.98 -17.69
N ARG A 550 -12.23 21.14 -18.71
CA ARG A 550 -11.40 19.91 -18.64
C ARG A 550 -11.88 18.96 -17.56
N ARG A 551 -13.20 18.74 -17.47
CA ARG A 551 -13.87 17.91 -16.45
C ARG A 551 -14.97 17.12 -17.08
N LEU A 552 -15.19 15.91 -16.59
CA LEU A 552 -16.33 15.07 -16.99
C LEU A 552 -17.62 15.38 -16.19
N ALA A 553 -17.55 16.31 -15.24
CA ALA A 553 -18.68 16.83 -14.50
C ALA A 553 -18.54 18.35 -14.30
N VAL A 554 -19.63 19.09 -14.48
CA VAL A 554 -19.69 20.55 -14.33
C VAL A 554 -20.90 20.94 -13.49
N ARG A 555 -20.89 22.14 -12.89
CA ARG A 555 -22.06 22.57 -12.12
C ARG A 555 -23.26 22.74 -13.06
N LYS A 556 -24.43 22.34 -12.59
CA LYS A 556 -25.69 22.46 -13.35
C LYS A 556 -25.93 23.89 -13.84
N VAL A 557 -25.58 24.88 -13.03
CA VAL A 557 -25.77 26.30 -13.39
C VAL A 557 -24.85 26.79 -14.52
N ASP A 558 -23.75 26.08 -14.78
CA ASP A 558 -22.79 26.43 -15.85
C ASP A 558 -23.27 25.94 -17.23
N VAL A 559 -24.20 24.98 -17.30
CA VAL A 559 -24.84 24.51 -18.53
C VAL A 559 -26.16 25.30 -18.74
N ARG A 560 -26.12 26.30 -19.61
CA ARG A 560 -27.21 27.25 -19.77
C ARG A 560 -28.19 26.87 -20.89
N HIS A 561 -28.88 25.74 -20.74
CA HIS A 561 -29.87 25.31 -21.73
C HIS A 561 -31.22 24.94 -21.06
N MET A 562 -32.31 25.40 -21.67
CA MET A 562 -33.68 25.21 -21.10
C MET A 562 -34.10 23.74 -21.04
N ASP A 563 -33.62 22.90 -21.94
CA ASP A 563 -33.98 21.48 -22.03
C ASP A 563 -33.01 20.57 -21.23
N LEU A 564 -32.06 21.13 -20.45
CA LEU A 564 -31.10 20.35 -19.66
C LEU A 564 -31.81 19.36 -18.72
N ASP A 565 -32.85 19.79 -18.02
CA ASP A 565 -33.60 18.94 -17.11
C ASP A 565 -34.31 17.79 -17.84
N GLN A 566 -34.73 17.97 -19.10
CA GLN A 566 -35.31 16.91 -19.90
C GLN A 566 -34.25 15.83 -20.26
N VAL A 567 -33.02 16.24 -20.58
CA VAL A 567 -31.92 15.32 -20.87
C VAL A 567 -31.51 14.53 -19.62
N ILE A 568 -31.55 15.16 -18.44
CA ILE A 568 -31.34 14.51 -17.15
C ILE A 568 -32.44 13.49 -16.87
N GLN A 569 -33.72 13.87 -17.06
CA GLN A 569 -34.86 12.97 -16.89
C GLN A 569 -34.84 11.78 -17.86
N ALA A 570 -34.33 12.01 -19.07
CA ALA A 570 -34.12 10.95 -20.07
C ALA A 570 -32.99 9.97 -19.74
N GLY A 571 -32.19 10.22 -18.69
CA GLY A 571 -31.11 9.35 -18.24
C GLY A 571 -29.83 9.46 -19.06
N VAL A 572 -29.73 10.36 -20.03
CA VAL A 572 -28.48 10.60 -20.80
C VAL A 572 -27.48 11.38 -19.95
N LEU A 573 -27.96 12.35 -19.18
CA LEU A 573 -27.19 13.05 -18.16
C LEU A 573 -27.67 12.63 -16.76
N ALA A 574 -26.77 12.70 -15.80
CA ALA A 574 -27.02 12.43 -14.38
C ALA A 574 -26.63 13.64 -13.53
N THR A 575 -27.26 13.80 -12.37
CA THR A 575 -26.92 14.86 -11.42
C THR A 575 -26.50 14.27 -10.08
N ALA A 576 -25.42 14.82 -9.50
CA ALA A 576 -24.99 14.52 -8.15
C ALA A 576 -24.40 15.79 -7.50
N ASN A 577 -24.88 16.18 -6.33
CA ASN A 577 -24.39 17.35 -5.59
C ASN A 577 -24.29 18.64 -6.44
N ASP A 578 -25.32 18.95 -7.21
CA ASP A 578 -25.37 20.10 -8.14
C ASP A 578 -24.41 20.03 -9.33
N LEU A 579 -23.73 18.90 -9.51
CA LEU A 579 -22.93 18.59 -10.69
C LEU A 579 -23.74 17.80 -11.70
N VAL A 580 -23.49 18.06 -13.00
CA VAL A 580 -24.05 17.34 -14.14
C VAL A 580 -22.91 16.60 -14.83
N SER A 581 -23.10 15.32 -15.12
CA SER A 581 -22.22 14.46 -15.90
C SER A 581 -23.04 13.61 -16.86
N PHE A 582 -22.40 13.02 -17.86
CA PHE A 582 -23.07 11.95 -18.61
C PHE A 582 -23.26 10.72 -17.71
N SER A 583 -24.39 10.02 -17.86
CA SER A 583 -24.68 8.80 -17.10
C SER A 583 -23.63 7.71 -17.33
N HIS A 584 -22.97 7.74 -18.49
CA HIS A 584 -21.81 6.91 -18.79
C HIS A 584 -20.77 7.69 -19.63
N HIS A 585 -19.47 7.53 -19.34
CA HIS A 585 -18.42 8.27 -20.04
C HIS A 585 -18.34 7.95 -21.55
N VAL A 586 -18.83 6.79 -22.01
CA VAL A 586 -18.92 6.48 -23.45
C VAL A 586 -19.91 7.39 -24.15
N LEU A 587 -21.02 7.77 -23.48
CA LEU A 587 -21.96 8.76 -24.04
C LEU A 587 -21.30 10.14 -24.16
N PHE A 588 -20.51 10.57 -23.15
CA PHE A 588 -19.72 11.79 -23.29
C PHE A 588 -18.78 11.70 -24.49
N ASP A 589 -18.03 10.60 -24.63
CA ASP A 589 -17.10 10.42 -25.74
C ASP A 589 -17.81 10.47 -27.11
N HIS A 590 -19.01 9.86 -27.21
CA HIS A 590 -19.80 9.85 -28.43
C HIS A 590 -20.36 11.25 -28.76
N VAL A 591 -21.01 11.93 -27.80
CA VAL A 591 -21.58 13.27 -28.00
C VAL A 591 -20.46 14.30 -28.30
N ALA A 592 -19.30 14.15 -27.66
CA ALA A 592 -18.13 14.99 -27.95
C ALA A 592 -17.60 14.76 -29.38
N GLY A 593 -17.54 13.52 -29.82
CA GLY A 593 -17.14 13.16 -31.18
C GLY A 593 -18.13 13.68 -32.23
N ARG A 594 -19.43 13.70 -31.90
CA ARG A 594 -20.49 14.12 -32.81
C ARG A 594 -20.68 15.63 -32.89
N PHE A 595 -20.64 16.35 -31.77
CA PHE A 595 -21.10 17.74 -31.69
C PHE A 595 -20.00 18.74 -31.29
N TYR A 596 -18.91 18.30 -30.68
CA TYR A 596 -17.85 19.19 -30.24
C TYR A 596 -16.63 19.17 -31.20
N LEU A 597 -16.18 17.98 -31.62
CA LEU A 597 -15.08 17.85 -32.56
C LEU A 597 -15.53 18.20 -33.99
N ALA A 598 -14.72 18.95 -34.70
CA ALA A 598 -15.02 19.37 -36.09
C ALA A 598 -14.76 18.22 -37.09
N TRP A 599 -15.41 17.05 -36.91
CA TRP A 599 -15.19 15.85 -37.72
C TRP A 599 -15.42 16.07 -39.24
N HIS A 600 -16.27 17.01 -39.62
CA HIS A 600 -16.50 17.42 -41.02
C HIS A 600 -15.35 18.25 -41.63
N ASN A 601 -14.39 18.69 -40.82
CA ASN A 601 -13.20 19.43 -41.23
C ASN A 601 -11.97 18.94 -40.43
N PRO A 602 -11.22 17.93 -40.96
CA PRO A 602 -10.07 17.32 -40.27
C PRO A 602 -8.99 18.33 -39.82
N ASP A 603 -8.70 19.36 -40.64
CA ASP A 603 -7.69 20.38 -40.29
C ASP A 603 -8.14 21.21 -39.10
N GLN A 604 -9.42 21.57 -39.04
CA GLN A 604 -9.98 22.28 -37.90
C GLN A 604 -10.00 21.40 -36.65
N MET A 605 -10.30 20.13 -36.77
CA MET A 605 -10.26 19.17 -35.66
C MET A 605 -8.84 19.02 -35.11
N ILE A 606 -7.83 18.94 -35.95
CA ILE A 606 -6.41 18.91 -35.55
C ILE A 606 -6.08 20.21 -34.78
N THR A 607 -6.45 21.36 -35.34
CA THR A 607 -6.20 22.66 -34.70
C THR A 607 -6.87 22.77 -33.32
N GLN A 608 -8.09 22.24 -33.16
CA GLN A 608 -8.78 22.17 -31.86
C GLN A 608 -7.99 21.38 -30.81
N LEU A 609 -7.35 20.28 -31.22
CA LEU A 609 -6.63 19.38 -30.32
C LEU A 609 -5.20 19.87 -30.03
N GLU A 610 -4.51 20.46 -31.02
CA GLU A 610 -3.16 21.02 -30.85
C GLU A 610 -3.13 22.27 -29.96
N GLY A 611 -4.20 23.03 -29.94
CA GLY A 611 -4.31 24.26 -29.17
C GLY A 611 -4.35 24.07 -27.66
N ASP A 612 -4.76 22.87 -27.17
CA ASP A 612 -4.86 22.52 -25.76
C ASP A 612 -4.59 21.04 -25.50
N THR A 613 -3.36 20.70 -25.14
CA THR A 613 -2.92 19.32 -24.88
C THR A 613 -3.73 18.62 -23.81
N ALA A 614 -4.21 19.34 -22.78
CA ALA A 614 -4.99 18.74 -21.70
C ALA A 614 -6.44 18.44 -22.15
N ALA A 615 -7.04 19.34 -22.96
CA ALA A 615 -8.32 19.07 -23.59
C ALA A 615 -8.21 17.93 -24.63
N ALA A 616 -7.10 17.84 -25.35
CA ALA A 616 -6.83 16.74 -26.28
C ALA A 616 -6.78 15.38 -25.56
N LEU A 617 -6.18 15.30 -24.39
CA LEU A 617 -6.17 14.09 -23.56
C LEU A 617 -7.58 13.71 -23.08
N LEU A 618 -8.39 14.69 -22.66
CA LEU A 618 -9.78 14.47 -22.28
C LEU A 618 -10.61 13.90 -23.44
N LEU A 619 -10.42 14.46 -24.64
CA LEU A 619 -11.20 14.16 -25.83
C LEU A 619 -10.63 12.99 -26.68
N ALA A 620 -9.48 12.44 -26.33
CA ALA A 620 -8.84 11.37 -27.08
C ALA A 620 -9.76 10.17 -27.37
N PRO A 621 -10.59 9.66 -26.43
CA PRO A 621 -11.55 8.60 -26.74
C PRO A 621 -12.68 9.04 -27.68
N ALA A 622 -13.05 10.32 -27.69
CA ALA A 622 -14.08 10.89 -28.59
C ALA A 622 -13.63 10.90 -30.05
N LEU A 623 -12.31 10.96 -30.31
CA LEU A 623 -11.75 10.94 -31.66
C LEU A 623 -12.19 9.73 -32.47
N ARG A 624 -12.32 8.55 -31.82
CA ARG A 624 -12.80 7.36 -32.51
C ARG A 624 -14.17 7.59 -33.14
N PHE A 625 -15.09 8.16 -32.35
CA PHE A 625 -16.46 8.45 -32.81
C PHE A 625 -16.50 9.55 -33.89
N ALA A 626 -15.60 10.53 -33.78
CA ALA A 626 -15.46 11.56 -34.80
C ALA A 626 -14.94 10.98 -36.14
N ILE A 627 -13.92 10.11 -36.09
CA ILE A 627 -13.32 9.45 -37.25
C ILE A 627 -14.32 8.49 -37.92
N GLU A 628 -15.12 7.75 -37.19
CA GLU A 628 -16.16 6.88 -37.72
C GLU A 628 -17.22 7.63 -38.55
N ARG A 629 -17.28 8.97 -38.47
CA ARG A 629 -18.24 9.84 -39.20
C ARG A 629 -17.63 10.50 -40.44
N ILE A 630 -16.30 10.42 -40.60
CA ILE A 630 -15.59 10.88 -41.79
C ILE A 630 -15.73 9.88 -42.94
#